data_5fd4d0e17c7de66be88830ec1618cdbc
#
_entry.id   5fd4d0e17c7de66be88830ec1618cdbc
#
_cell.length_a   1.000
_cell.length_b   1.000
_cell.length_c   1.000
_cell.angle_alpha   90.00
_cell.angle_beta   90.00
_cell.angle_gamma   90.00
#
_symmetry.space_group_name_H-M   'P 1'
#
loop_
_entity.id
_entity.type
_entity.pdbx_description
1 polymer ?
#
loop_
_entity_poly.entity_id
_entity_poly.type
_entity_poly.pdbx_seq_one_letter_code
_entity_poly.pdbx_strand_id
1 'polypeptide(L)'
;MEVKKGNAWTSLIRALKMLMKDSPLLIPCTFVMAAFEAASPYINILISAEIVTELTLPNRDIKHLFFLAIVMAVANCVVGLLLAFLYQFQDVLKYRQMKIIDGKVAEKSWQMDYETVCDPKVHEKANIIPHWGYDHGVLALVKQICEILSALFTIAISAVLVVEFFSLKTTEDGTLSQALNHWLSPVVFLTLFGLSAYHNIWAAAKTQKVRYQTDNDVEQPFNQVVDIFESCCAEYQRGKDLRMFCAQGMVRSHLLMLFDKLATLQTTAQKYAKKMILVSFISTRAFHLFTYIFVGLKALYGAFGAGSLLKYTGMVEQMSNGIGRMCNAIREVWQNIHYIDDYFAYQDLENRTSTGTKPITKDILNDYVFEFRNVTFTYPGTETPSLTNINCVLKKEEKVAIVGRNGSGKTTFIKLLCRLYDPQEGIILLNGTDIREYRYEDYLKFFSTVFQDFCIFALQLGENVASESVYNEQDVICALENAGFKERLKTLPDRLHTQLYKYFYDDGVELSGGEKQKVAIARCLYKDAPYAILDEPTAALDPVAEADIYQRMNQFIEGKGAIYISHRLSSCHFCHRIMVFENGQLVETGTHEELLATAGLYHRLWHAQAKYYQS
;
A
#
# COMPACT_ATOMS: atom_id res chain seq x y z
N MET A 1 -8.67 13.61 -9.54
CA MET A 1 -9.47 13.80 -8.31
C MET A 1 -8.63 14.54 -7.29
N GLU A 2 -8.98 15.76 -6.92
CA GLU A 2 -8.40 16.39 -5.72
C GLU A 2 -9.03 15.72 -4.50
N VAL A 3 -8.25 14.87 -3.84
CA VAL A 3 -8.64 14.30 -2.56
C VAL A 3 -8.81 15.46 -1.58
N LYS A 4 -10.02 15.68 -1.05
CA LYS A 4 -10.27 16.64 0.02
C LYS A 4 -9.27 16.34 1.15
N LYS A 5 -8.25 17.17 1.32
CA LYS A 5 -7.33 17.08 2.45
C LYS A 5 -8.17 17.21 3.72
N GLY A 6 -8.26 16.14 4.48
CA GLY A 6 -8.90 16.11 5.78
C GLY A 6 -8.21 17.10 6.73
N ASN A 7 -8.92 17.54 7.76
CA ASN A 7 -8.27 18.31 8.82
C ASN A 7 -7.26 17.39 9.53
N ALA A 8 -5.99 17.77 9.60
CA ALA A 8 -4.88 17.00 10.18
C ALA A 8 -5.23 16.34 11.54
N TRP A 9 -5.99 17.05 12.37
CA TRP A 9 -6.47 16.54 13.66
C TRP A 9 -7.50 15.40 13.52
N THR A 10 -8.36 15.45 12.51
CA THR A 10 -9.36 14.38 12.28
C THR A 10 -8.69 13.08 11.87
N SER A 11 -7.67 13.14 11.02
CA SER A 11 -6.90 11.97 10.57
C SER A 11 -6.09 11.35 11.72
N LEU A 12 -5.46 12.17 12.57
CA LEU A 12 -4.76 11.68 13.76
C LEU A 12 -5.71 10.98 14.74
N ILE A 13 -6.87 11.58 15.03
CA ILE A 13 -7.87 10.99 15.94
C ILE A 13 -8.39 9.67 15.34
N ARG A 14 -8.61 9.62 14.03
CA ARG A 14 -9.05 8.41 13.33
C ARG A 14 -8.00 7.30 13.40
N ALA A 15 -6.71 7.64 13.21
CA ALA A 15 -5.60 6.71 13.35
C ALA A 15 -5.49 6.15 14.77
N LEU A 16 -5.60 6.99 15.79
CA LEU A 16 -5.59 6.57 17.19
C LEU A 16 -6.76 5.65 17.54
N LYS A 17 -7.99 5.99 17.08
CA LYS A 17 -9.15 5.12 17.27
C LYS A 17 -8.98 3.77 16.60
N MET A 18 -8.38 3.74 15.40
CA MET A 18 -8.07 2.51 14.68
C MET A 18 -7.07 1.65 15.46
N LEU A 19 -5.96 2.23 15.96
CA LEU A 19 -4.97 1.52 16.78
C LEU A 19 -5.58 0.95 18.05
N MET A 20 -6.41 1.72 18.76
CA MET A 20 -7.09 1.24 19.98
C MET A 20 -8.10 0.13 19.69
N LYS A 21 -8.77 0.15 18.54
CA LYS A 21 -9.73 -0.89 18.15
C LYS A 21 -9.04 -2.18 17.72
N ASP A 22 -8.03 -2.07 16.86
CA ASP A 22 -7.37 -3.22 16.22
C ASP A 22 -6.33 -3.88 17.13
N SER A 23 -5.65 -3.08 17.99
CA SER A 23 -4.59 -3.53 18.90
C SER A 23 -4.67 -2.81 20.26
N PRO A 24 -5.65 -3.17 21.13
CA PRO A 24 -5.93 -2.40 22.34
C PRO A 24 -4.78 -2.36 23.36
N LEU A 25 -3.87 -3.33 23.32
CA LEU A 25 -2.70 -3.38 24.22
C LEU A 25 -1.52 -2.54 23.72
N LEU A 26 -1.52 -2.07 22.47
CA LEU A 26 -0.38 -1.36 21.88
C LEU A 26 -0.13 -0.01 22.55
N ILE A 27 -1.16 0.79 22.76
CA ILE A 27 -1.05 2.12 23.39
C ILE A 27 -0.67 2.02 24.89
N PRO A 28 -1.32 1.16 25.72
CA PRO A 28 -0.88 0.94 27.10
C PRO A 28 0.56 0.45 27.22
N CYS A 29 0.98 -0.50 26.37
CA CYS A 29 2.37 -0.96 26.34
C CYS A 29 3.34 0.18 26.05
N THR A 30 3.02 1.01 25.03
CA THR A 30 3.82 2.20 24.68
C THR A 30 3.93 3.18 25.83
N PHE A 31 2.85 3.41 26.59
CA PHE A 31 2.85 4.29 27.76
C PHE A 31 3.78 3.78 28.86
N VAL A 32 3.68 2.49 29.19
CA VAL A 32 4.54 1.86 30.22
C VAL A 32 6.01 1.92 29.79
N MET A 33 6.29 1.58 28.53
CA MET A 33 7.64 1.63 27.97
C MET A 33 8.23 3.04 28.04
N ALA A 34 7.48 4.07 27.64
CA ALA A 34 7.91 5.46 27.71
C ALA A 34 8.23 5.92 29.12
N ALA A 35 7.48 5.47 30.14
CA ALA A 35 7.75 5.78 31.54
C ALA A 35 9.07 5.15 32.02
N PHE A 36 9.34 3.88 31.68
CA PHE A 36 10.61 3.24 32.05
C PHE A 36 11.80 3.81 31.31
N GLU A 37 11.68 4.12 30.02
CA GLU A 37 12.71 4.83 29.25
C GLU A 37 13.06 6.17 29.87
N ALA A 38 12.06 6.95 30.27
CA ALA A 38 12.26 8.24 30.89
C ALA A 38 12.92 8.13 32.26
N ALA A 39 12.58 7.11 33.07
CA ALA A 39 13.11 6.91 34.41
C ALA A 39 14.54 6.36 34.44
N SER A 40 14.93 5.54 33.46
CA SER A 40 16.21 4.84 33.41
C SER A 40 17.45 5.74 33.62
N PRO A 41 17.61 6.88 32.94
CA PRO A 41 18.79 7.75 33.14
C PRO A 41 18.92 8.29 34.56
N TYR A 42 17.80 8.53 35.27
CA TYR A 42 17.82 9.10 36.61
C TYR A 42 18.32 8.13 37.67
N ILE A 43 18.14 6.81 37.47
CA ILE A 43 18.73 5.79 38.35
C ILE A 43 20.25 5.97 38.38
N ASN A 44 20.87 6.12 37.21
CA ASN A 44 22.29 6.30 37.09
C ASN A 44 22.75 7.66 37.69
N ILE A 45 22.03 8.74 37.43
CA ILE A 45 22.34 10.08 37.93
C ILE A 45 22.30 10.09 39.46
N LEU A 46 21.23 9.55 40.06
CA LEU A 46 21.03 9.58 41.52
C LEU A 46 22.05 8.69 42.24
N ILE A 47 22.23 7.44 41.80
CA ILE A 47 23.19 6.52 42.45
C ILE A 47 24.64 6.99 42.25
N SER A 48 24.98 7.50 41.07
CA SER A 48 26.33 8.07 40.84
C SER A 48 26.59 9.29 41.70
N ALA A 49 25.60 10.15 41.95
CA ALA A 49 25.73 11.28 42.86
C ALA A 49 25.98 10.83 44.29
N GLU A 50 25.32 9.77 44.77
CA GLU A 50 25.52 9.20 46.09
C GLU A 50 26.92 8.55 46.23
N ILE A 51 27.39 7.81 45.22
CA ILE A 51 28.72 7.23 45.15
C ILE A 51 29.80 8.34 45.26
N VAL A 52 29.64 9.44 44.52
CA VAL A 52 30.59 10.55 44.57
C VAL A 52 30.53 11.28 45.93
N THR A 53 29.34 11.43 46.52
CA THR A 53 29.21 11.99 47.87
C THR A 53 30.00 11.17 48.88
N GLU A 54 29.83 9.85 48.89
CA GLU A 54 30.54 8.93 49.79
C GLU A 54 32.05 8.95 49.56
N LEU A 55 32.51 9.05 48.30
CA LEU A 55 33.93 9.14 47.95
C LEU A 55 34.60 10.42 48.48
N THR A 56 33.85 11.49 48.69
CA THR A 56 34.37 12.80 49.16
C THR A 56 34.35 12.94 50.66
N LEU A 57 33.72 12.02 51.41
CA LEU A 57 33.70 12.02 52.86
C LEU A 57 35.09 11.64 53.46
N PRO A 58 35.51 12.25 54.58
CA PRO A 58 36.77 11.92 55.26
C PRO A 58 36.84 10.46 55.72
N ASN A 59 35.73 9.92 56.22
CA ASN A 59 35.59 8.53 56.67
C ASN A 59 34.78 7.73 55.62
N ARG A 60 35.48 7.24 54.59
CA ARG A 60 34.88 6.49 53.50
C ARG A 60 34.44 5.08 53.95
N ASP A 61 33.19 4.74 53.79
CA ASP A 61 32.75 3.35 53.97
C ASP A 61 32.84 2.57 52.65
N ILE A 62 33.94 1.81 52.52
CA ILE A 62 34.19 0.99 51.32
C ILE A 62 33.06 -0.03 51.08
N LYS A 63 32.46 -0.57 52.15
CA LYS A 63 31.35 -1.53 52.01
C LYS A 63 30.09 -0.88 51.42
N HIS A 64 29.80 0.35 51.85
CA HIS A 64 28.69 1.14 51.35
C HIS A 64 28.90 1.49 49.86
N LEU A 65 30.12 1.86 49.45
CA LEU A 65 30.46 2.10 48.04
C LEU A 65 30.23 0.86 47.17
N PHE A 66 30.70 -0.33 47.60
CA PHE A 66 30.46 -1.58 46.89
C PHE A 66 28.97 -1.91 46.82
N PHE A 67 28.21 -1.68 47.88
CA PHE A 67 26.79 -1.84 47.91
C PHE A 67 26.07 -0.96 46.87
N LEU A 68 26.38 0.33 46.80
CA LEU A 68 25.84 1.28 45.82
C LEU A 68 26.18 0.86 44.38
N ALA A 69 27.43 0.43 44.14
CA ALA A 69 27.82 -0.08 42.82
C ALA A 69 27.05 -1.33 42.40
N ILE A 70 26.82 -2.27 43.34
CA ILE A 70 25.99 -3.48 43.06
C ILE A 70 24.55 -3.08 42.83
N VAL A 71 23.97 -2.18 43.63
CA VAL A 71 22.59 -1.69 43.44
C VAL A 71 22.42 -1.05 42.07
N MET A 72 23.40 -0.21 41.67
CA MET A 72 23.38 0.42 40.33
C MET A 72 23.40 -0.64 39.20
N ALA A 73 24.29 -1.64 39.32
CA ALA A 73 24.40 -2.70 38.32
C ALA A 73 23.12 -3.54 38.26
N VAL A 74 22.57 -3.94 39.39
CA VAL A 74 21.33 -4.73 39.46
C VAL A 74 20.12 -3.93 38.94
N ALA A 75 20.00 -2.65 39.36
CA ALA A 75 18.91 -1.79 38.88
C ALA A 75 18.95 -1.61 37.35
N ASN A 76 20.13 -1.35 36.78
CA ASN A 76 20.31 -1.25 35.33
C ASN A 76 19.99 -2.58 34.60
N CYS A 77 20.44 -3.71 35.19
CA CYS A 77 20.12 -5.03 34.63
C CYS A 77 18.61 -5.29 34.62
N VAL A 78 17.92 -5.04 35.74
CA VAL A 78 16.47 -5.24 35.85
C VAL A 78 15.68 -4.35 34.89
N VAL A 79 16.03 -3.04 34.85
CA VAL A 79 15.36 -2.11 33.94
C VAL A 79 15.67 -2.43 32.49
N GLY A 80 16.91 -2.82 32.17
CA GLY A 80 17.32 -3.22 30.83
C GLY A 80 16.57 -4.46 30.35
N LEU A 81 16.43 -5.51 31.20
CA LEU A 81 15.66 -6.71 30.87
C LEU A 81 14.17 -6.40 30.70
N LEU A 82 13.61 -5.56 31.54
CA LEU A 82 12.21 -5.15 31.46
C LEU A 82 11.94 -4.35 30.18
N LEU A 83 12.79 -3.40 29.84
CA LEU A 83 12.69 -2.65 28.61
C LEU A 83 12.84 -3.57 27.38
N ALA A 84 13.82 -4.49 27.38
CA ALA A 84 13.99 -5.45 26.28
C ALA A 84 12.72 -6.31 26.08
N PHE A 85 12.11 -6.77 27.17
CA PHE A 85 10.84 -7.50 27.10
C PHE A 85 9.70 -6.64 26.53
N LEU A 86 9.56 -5.41 27.01
CA LEU A 86 8.53 -4.47 26.53
C LEU A 86 8.71 -4.13 25.05
N TYR A 87 9.97 -3.89 24.59
CA TYR A 87 10.28 -3.67 23.18
C TYR A 87 9.85 -4.85 22.32
N GLN A 88 10.25 -6.06 22.70
CA GLN A 88 9.89 -7.26 21.96
C GLN A 88 8.38 -7.48 21.91
N PHE A 89 7.69 -7.27 23.04
CA PHE A 89 6.23 -7.36 23.10
C PHE A 89 5.55 -6.31 22.20
N GLN A 90 6.03 -5.07 22.24
CA GLN A 90 5.52 -4.00 21.36
C GLN A 90 5.75 -4.31 19.87
N ASP A 91 6.90 -4.88 19.51
CA ASP A 91 7.22 -5.22 18.12
C ASP A 91 6.29 -6.32 17.58
N VAL A 92 5.95 -7.31 18.38
CA VAL A 92 4.93 -8.32 18.01
C VAL A 92 3.57 -7.66 17.76
N LEU A 93 3.15 -6.72 18.63
CA LEU A 93 1.89 -5.99 18.44
C LEU A 93 1.91 -5.09 17.20
N LYS A 94 3.03 -4.42 16.92
CA LYS A 94 3.22 -3.62 15.69
C LYS A 94 3.16 -4.49 14.45
N TYR A 95 3.84 -5.66 14.46
CA TYR A 95 3.80 -6.58 13.32
C TYR A 95 2.38 -7.05 13.03
N ARG A 96 1.63 -7.44 14.07
CA ARG A 96 0.20 -7.78 13.92
C ARG A 96 -0.60 -6.63 13.32
N GLN A 97 -0.40 -5.41 13.82
CA GLN A 97 -1.09 -4.22 13.31
C GLN A 97 -0.74 -3.93 11.85
N MET A 98 0.52 -4.14 11.46
CA MET A 98 0.96 -4.00 10.06
C MET A 98 0.17 -4.95 9.16
N LYS A 99 0.05 -6.22 9.55
CA LYS A 99 -0.72 -7.20 8.77
C LYS A 99 -2.22 -6.88 8.69
N ILE A 100 -2.79 -6.27 9.73
CA ILE A 100 -4.17 -5.78 9.70
C ILE A 100 -4.31 -4.61 8.70
N ILE A 101 -3.33 -3.70 8.65
CA ILE A 101 -3.34 -2.59 7.68
C ILE A 101 -3.21 -3.12 6.25
N ASP A 102 -2.25 -4.04 5.99
CA ASP A 102 -2.08 -4.69 4.70
C ASP A 102 -3.38 -5.37 4.25
N GLY A 103 -4.02 -6.13 5.16
CA GLY A 103 -5.31 -6.78 4.90
C GLY A 103 -6.43 -5.80 4.56
N LYS A 104 -6.53 -4.67 5.26
CA LYS A 104 -7.53 -3.63 4.97
C LYS A 104 -7.30 -2.95 3.62
N VAL A 105 -6.03 -2.76 3.22
CA VAL A 105 -5.69 -2.22 1.89
C VAL A 105 -6.12 -3.21 0.81
N ALA A 106 -5.78 -4.49 0.97
CA ALA A 106 -6.18 -5.54 0.03
C ALA A 106 -7.71 -5.68 -0.06
N GLU A 107 -8.41 -5.73 1.10
CA GLU A 107 -9.87 -5.81 1.14
C GLU A 107 -10.52 -4.62 0.42
N LYS A 108 -10.01 -3.41 0.63
CA LYS A 108 -10.49 -2.22 -0.07
C LYS A 108 -10.28 -2.33 -1.58
N SER A 109 -9.10 -2.81 -2.04
CA SER A 109 -8.83 -3.03 -3.46
C SER A 109 -9.84 -3.98 -4.11
N TRP A 110 -10.24 -5.03 -3.39
CA TRP A 110 -11.21 -6.01 -3.91
C TRP A 110 -12.66 -5.50 -3.92
N GLN A 111 -12.99 -4.55 -3.04
CA GLN A 111 -14.31 -3.94 -2.95
C GLN A 111 -14.51 -2.78 -3.93
N MET A 112 -13.44 -2.28 -4.53
CA MET A 112 -13.51 -1.21 -5.54
C MET A 112 -14.05 -1.75 -6.86
N ASP A 113 -14.74 -0.88 -7.61
CA ASP A 113 -15.11 -1.15 -8.98
C ASP A 113 -13.88 -1.21 -9.90
N TYR A 114 -14.03 -1.87 -11.05
CA TYR A 114 -12.95 -2.09 -11.98
C TYR A 114 -12.35 -0.79 -12.51
N GLU A 115 -13.16 0.23 -12.79
CA GLU A 115 -12.71 1.54 -13.27
C GLU A 115 -11.83 2.24 -12.24
N THR A 116 -12.20 2.18 -10.96
CA THR A 116 -11.41 2.79 -9.88
C THR A 116 -10.08 2.07 -9.68
N VAL A 117 -10.06 0.72 -9.71
CA VAL A 117 -8.82 -0.07 -9.58
C VAL A 117 -7.87 0.18 -10.75
N CYS A 118 -8.39 0.39 -11.97
CA CYS A 118 -7.58 0.68 -13.15
C CYS A 118 -7.01 2.11 -13.20
N ASP A 119 -7.40 3.00 -12.27
CA ASP A 119 -6.81 4.35 -12.19
C ASP A 119 -5.34 4.25 -11.73
N PRO A 120 -4.36 4.73 -12.53
CA PRO A 120 -2.94 4.61 -12.19
C PRO A 120 -2.58 5.19 -10.81
N LYS A 121 -3.27 6.26 -10.39
CA LYS A 121 -3.03 6.89 -9.08
C LYS A 121 -3.55 6.04 -7.92
N VAL A 122 -4.65 5.32 -8.12
CA VAL A 122 -5.20 4.40 -7.12
C VAL A 122 -4.31 3.17 -7.02
N HIS A 123 -3.89 2.63 -8.16
CA HIS A 123 -2.97 1.50 -8.23
C HIS A 123 -1.63 1.81 -7.55
N GLU A 124 -1.04 2.98 -7.82
CA GLU A 124 0.18 3.45 -7.17
C GLU A 124 0.03 3.48 -5.64
N LYS A 125 -1.08 4.04 -5.12
CA LYS A 125 -1.34 4.07 -3.66
C LYS A 125 -1.51 2.67 -3.07
N ALA A 126 -2.23 1.78 -3.74
CA ALA A 126 -2.41 0.40 -3.30
C ALA A 126 -1.07 -0.33 -3.13
N ASN A 127 -0.12 -0.07 -4.04
CA ASN A 127 1.21 -0.68 -4.01
C ASN A 127 2.13 -0.04 -2.96
N ILE A 128 2.10 1.27 -2.79
CA ILE A 128 3.04 1.99 -1.92
C ILE A 128 2.66 1.86 -0.43
N ILE A 129 1.38 1.92 -0.07
CA ILE A 129 0.94 1.88 1.34
C ILE A 129 1.51 0.68 2.12
N PRO A 130 1.49 -0.58 1.62
CA PRO A 130 2.09 -1.71 2.33
C PRO A 130 3.62 -1.60 2.50
N HIS A 131 4.31 -0.85 1.64
CA HIS A 131 5.76 -0.66 1.72
C HIS A 131 6.20 0.40 2.75
N TRP A 132 5.28 1.18 3.34
CA TRP A 132 5.62 2.15 4.37
C TRP A 132 6.17 1.52 5.65
N GLY A 133 5.83 0.26 5.93
CA GLY A 133 6.33 -0.50 7.08
C GLY A 133 6.09 0.20 8.41
N TYR A 134 7.16 0.33 9.23
CA TYR A 134 7.11 0.97 10.55
C TYR A 134 7.48 2.47 10.52
N ASP A 135 7.98 2.97 9.39
CA ASP A 135 8.58 4.30 9.33
C ASP A 135 7.57 5.39 8.95
N HIS A 136 6.45 5.02 8.32
CA HIS A 136 5.44 5.96 7.85
C HIS A 136 4.00 5.51 8.19
N GLY A 137 3.06 6.44 8.11
CA GLY A 137 1.64 6.18 8.29
C GLY A 137 1.24 5.88 9.75
N VAL A 138 0.25 5.03 9.90
CA VAL A 138 -0.38 4.76 11.22
C VAL A 138 0.57 4.10 12.21
N LEU A 139 1.50 3.26 11.75
CA LEU A 139 2.46 2.56 12.64
C LEU A 139 3.57 3.47 13.16
N ALA A 140 4.07 4.39 12.34
CA ALA A 140 5.03 5.38 12.78
C ALA A 140 4.50 6.26 13.92
N LEU A 141 3.19 6.49 13.96
CA LEU A 141 2.53 7.23 15.03
C LEU A 141 2.77 6.59 16.42
N VAL A 142 2.87 5.25 16.51
CA VAL A 142 3.15 4.55 17.78
C VAL A 142 4.52 4.93 18.33
N LYS A 143 5.55 4.97 17.47
CA LYS A 143 6.90 5.41 17.84
C LYS A 143 6.89 6.88 18.29
N GLN A 144 6.23 7.73 17.53
CA GLN A 144 6.13 9.17 17.81
C GLN A 144 5.41 9.44 19.14
N ILE A 145 4.35 8.69 19.45
CA ILE A 145 3.65 8.76 20.75
C ILE A 145 4.60 8.35 21.89
N CYS A 146 5.37 7.27 21.72
CA CYS A 146 6.35 6.82 22.69
C CYS A 146 7.38 7.92 23.01
N GLU A 147 7.94 8.53 21.98
CA GLU A 147 8.92 9.61 22.11
C GLU A 147 8.33 10.85 22.81
N ILE A 148 7.09 11.23 22.49
CA ILE A 148 6.39 12.36 23.14
C ILE A 148 6.17 12.05 24.62
N LEU A 149 5.65 10.87 24.95
CA LEU A 149 5.38 10.46 26.33
C LEU A 149 6.66 10.35 27.15
N SER A 150 7.69 9.70 26.60
CA SER A 150 9.02 9.58 27.25
C SER A 150 9.63 10.96 27.49
N ALA A 151 9.53 11.88 26.52
CA ALA A 151 9.99 13.25 26.67
C ALA A 151 9.22 14.02 27.75
N LEU A 152 7.89 13.88 27.80
CA LEU A 152 7.07 14.51 28.83
C LEU A 152 7.42 14.02 30.23
N PHE A 153 7.59 12.71 30.43
CA PHE A 153 8.04 12.15 31.71
C PHE A 153 9.42 12.64 32.09
N THR A 154 10.36 12.65 31.14
CA THR A 154 11.73 13.19 31.38
C THR A 154 11.70 14.65 31.81
N ILE A 155 10.93 15.51 31.13
CA ILE A 155 10.78 16.92 31.46
C ILE A 155 10.13 17.07 32.85
N ALA A 156 9.08 16.30 33.16
CA ALA A 156 8.40 16.37 34.44
C ALA A 156 9.34 16.01 35.63
N ILE A 157 10.07 14.89 35.51
CA ILE A 157 11.05 14.47 36.54
C ILE A 157 12.16 15.52 36.70
N SER A 158 12.72 16.00 35.58
CA SER A 158 13.77 17.03 35.62
C SER A 158 13.29 18.33 36.27
N ALA A 159 12.05 18.76 35.94
CA ALA A 159 11.51 20.03 36.47
C ALA A 159 11.40 20.01 38.00
N VAL A 160 10.96 18.91 38.60
CA VAL A 160 10.90 18.77 40.07
C VAL A 160 12.28 18.97 40.69
N LEU A 161 13.30 18.35 40.11
CA LEU A 161 14.64 18.36 40.61
C LEU A 161 15.37 19.69 40.35
N VAL A 162 15.02 20.39 39.27
CA VAL A 162 15.52 21.77 38.99
C VAL A 162 14.93 22.78 40.00
N VAL A 163 13.66 22.62 40.41
CA VAL A 163 13.08 23.45 41.47
C VAL A 163 13.80 23.24 42.80
N GLU A 164 14.13 22.00 43.17
CA GLU A 164 14.95 21.66 44.34
C GLU A 164 16.31 22.40 44.27
N PHE A 165 17.01 22.37 43.13
CA PHE A 165 18.30 23.04 42.92
C PHE A 165 18.25 24.54 43.18
N PHE A 166 17.22 25.26 42.77
CA PHE A 166 17.10 26.69 43.01
C PHE A 166 16.69 27.04 44.45
N SER A 167 16.11 26.12 45.19
CA SER A 167 15.80 26.32 46.62
C SER A 167 17.04 26.29 47.54
N LEU A 168 18.13 25.67 47.08
CA LEU A 168 19.38 25.57 47.82
C LEU A 168 20.14 26.90 47.79
N LYS A 169 20.51 27.43 48.98
CA LYS A 169 21.27 28.68 49.17
C LYS A 169 22.74 28.39 49.44
N THR A 170 23.63 29.24 48.97
CA THR A 170 25.04 29.21 49.29
C THR A 170 25.26 29.66 50.75
N THR A 171 26.21 29.04 51.42
CA THR A 171 26.48 29.27 52.85
C THR A 171 27.64 30.25 53.09
N GLU A 172 28.50 30.44 52.08
CA GLU A 172 29.64 31.38 52.19
C GLU A 172 29.24 32.80 51.79
N ASP A 173 29.74 33.79 52.51
CA ASP A 173 29.51 35.21 52.25
C ASP A 173 30.45 35.74 51.16
N GLY A 174 29.86 36.40 50.15
CA GLY A 174 30.56 37.01 49.03
C GLY A 174 29.66 37.67 48.02
N THR A 175 30.16 38.60 47.24
CA THR A 175 29.38 39.29 46.19
C THR A 175 28.84 38.33 45.17
N LEU A 176 29.61 37.28 44.79
CA LEU A 176 29.17 36.21 43.87
C LEU A 176 28.11 35.31 44.52
N SER A 177 28.23 34.99 45.80
CA SER A 177 27.25 34.22 46.56
C SER A 177 25.89 34.94 46.57
N GLN A 178 25.86 36.25 46.82
CA GLN A 178 24.65 37.06 46.77
C GLN A 178 24.03 37.07 45.38
N ALA A 179 24.83 37.13 44.32
CA ALA A 179 24.34 37.06 42.95
C ALA A 179 23.74 35.68 42.61
N LEU A 180 24.35 34.56 43.07
CA LEU A 180 23.86 33.19 42.87
C LEU A 180 22.55 32.90 43.61
N ASN A 181 22.34 33.52 44.78
CA ASN A 181 21.12 33.40 45.58
C ASN A 181 20.05 34.43 45.20
N HIS A 182 20.36 35.38 44.33
CA HIS A 182 19.42 36.41 43.93
C HIS A 182 18.23 35.82 43.14
N TRP A 183 17.04 36.36 43.34
CA TRP A 183 15.83 35.91 42.67
C TRP A 183 15.90 35.99 41.12
N LEU A 184 16.83 36.77 40.56
CA LEU A 184 17.08 36.85 39.12
C LEU A 184 17.84 35.64 38.56
N SER A 185 18.56 34.87 39.38
CA SER A 185 19.39 33.75 38.91
C SER A 185 18.58 32.65 38.24
N PRO A 186 17.40 32.20 38.75
CA PRO A 186 16.52 31.31 38.03
C PRO A 186 15.98 31.90 36.70
N VAL A 187 15.72 33.22 36.70
CA VAL A 187 15.21 33.91 35.50
C VAL A 187 16.26 33.92 34.39
N VAL A 188 17.52 34.26 34.70
CA VAL A 188 18.63 34.21 33.74
C VAL A 188 18.84 32.78 33.22
N PHE A 189 18.81 31.81 34.13
CA PHE A 189 18.95 30.40 33.75
C PHE A 189 17.83 29.95 32.78
N LEU A 190 16.57 30.25 33.11
CA LEU A 190 15.39 29.92 32.29
C LEU A 190 15.40 30.68 30.95
N THR A 191 15.88 31.92 30.90
CA THR A 191 15.99 32.68 29.64
C THR A 191 17.04 32.07 28.70
N LEU A 192 18.22 31.70 29.23
CA LEU A 192 19.25 31.01 28.43
C LEU A 192 18.81 29.63 27.98
N PHE A 193 18.11 28.90 28.85
CA PHE A 193 17.49 27.63 28.49
C PHE A 193 16.44 27.80 27.37
N GLY A 194 15.54 28.75 27.51
CA GLY A 194 14.53 29.09 26.51
C GLY A 194 15.17 29.51 25.18
N LEU A 195 16.25 30.27 25.20
CA LEU A 195 16.99 30.64 23.98
C LEU A 195 17.63 29.43 23.31
N SER A 196 18.22 28.51 24.07
CA SER A 196 18.75 27.25 23.54
C SER A 196 17.64 26.37 22.93
N ALA A 197 16.52 26.23 23.64
CA ALA A 197 15.34 25.50 23.13
C ALA A 197 14.77 26.15 21.85
N TYR A 198 14.68 27.49 21.82
CA TYR A 198 14.26 28.23 20.63
C TYR A 198 15.15 27.95 19.41
N HIS A 199 16.49 28.00 19.58
CA HIS A 199 17.42 27.68 18.51
C HIS A 199 17.26 26.24 17.99
N ASN A 200 17.05 25.29 18.92
CA ASN A 200 16.78 23.89 18.53
C ASN A 200 15.50 23.76 17.69
N ILE A 201 14.40 24.38 18.15
CA ILE A 201 13.11 24.37 17.43
C ILE A 201 13.24 25.06 16.08
N TRP A 202 13.90 26.23 16.04
CA TRP A 202 14.09 26.97 14.78
C TRP A 202 14.95 26.19 13.77
N ALA A 203 16.06 25.59 14.22
CA ALA A 203 16.93 24.77 13.38
C ALA A 203 16.19 23.53 12.84
N ALA A 204 15.39 22.88 13.70
CA ALA A 204 14.56 21.76 13.33
C ALA A 204 13.50 22.15 12.26
N ALA A 205 12.81 23.28 12.46
CA ALA A 205 11.80 23.77 11.51
C ALA A 205 12.40 24.11 10.13
N LYS A 206 13.60 24.74 10.11
CA LYS A 206 14.32 25.04 8.86
C LYS A 206 14.78 23.77 8.13
N THR A 207 15.31 22.79 8.86
CA THR A 207 15.71 21.50 8.31
C THR A 207 14.52 20.77 7.73
N GLN A 208 13.37 20.80 8.42
CA GLN A 208 12.13 20.18 7.97
C GLN A 208 11.63 20.72 6.63
N LYS A 209 11.64 22.06 6.47
CA LYS A 209 11.18 22.66 5.19
C LYS A 209 11.97 22.14 4.01
N VAL A 210 13.29 22.00 4.15
CA VAL A 210 14.14 21.47 3.08
C VAL A 210 13.91 19.96 2.88
N ARG A 211 13.76 19.17 3.95
CA ARG A 211 13.45 17.74 3.84
C ARG A 211 12.13 17.51 3.11
N TYR A 212 11.08 18.22 3.50
CA TYR A 212 9.77 18.08 2.85
C TYR A 212 9.83 18.34 1.33
N GLN A 213 10.58 19.39 0.93
CA GLN A 213 10.81 19.64 -0.50
C GLN A 213 11.59 18.51 -1.16
N THR A 214 12.64 18.01 -0.49
CA THR A 214 13.46 16.91 -1.01
C THR A 214 12.68 15.61 -1.08
N ASP A 215 11.85 15.29 -0.09
CA ASP A 215 11.04 14.05 -0.07
C ASP A 215 10.06 14.04 -1.24
N ASN A 216 9.40 15.17 -1.55
CA ASN A 216 8.56 15.30 -2.73
C ASN A 216 9.35 15.14 -4.06
N ASP A 217 10.57 15.70 -4.13
CA ASP A 217 11.41 15.59 -5.32
C ASP A 217 12.02 14.18 -5.49
N VAL A 218 12.16 13.44 -4.39
CA VAL A 218 12.71 12.07 -4.33
C VAL A 218 11.64 11.01 -4.67
N GLU A 219 10.37 11.28 -4.38
CA GLU A 219 9.27 10.30 -4.52
C GLU A 219 9.19 9.72 -5.93
N GLN A 220 9.12 10.57 -6.96
CA GLN A 220 9.01 10.10 -8.34
C GLN A 220 10.24 9.29 -8.82
N PRO A 221 11.51 9.73 -8.64
CA PRO A 221 12.66 8.90 -9.00
C PRO A 221 12.76 7.60 -8.20
N PHE A 222 12.35 7.61 -6.93
CA PHE A 222 12.32 6.41 -6.10
C PHE A 222 11.32 5.38 -6.62
N ASN A 223 10.09 5.81 -6.94
CA ASN A 223 9.07 4.93 -7.52
C ASN A 223 9.54 4.34 -8.85
N GLN A 224 10.21 5.12 -9.71
CA GLN A 224 10.81 4.61 -10.94
C GLN A 224 11.89 3.52 -10.69
N VAL A 225 12.68 3.65 -9.62
CA VAL A 225 13.64 2.60 -9.23
C VAL A 225 12.89 1.33 -8.80
N VAL A 226 11.85 1.45 -7.98
CA VAL A 226 11.03 0.31 -7.54
C VAL A 226 10.40 -0.38 -8.75
N ASP A 227 9.78 0.36 -9.66
CA ASP A 227 9.16 -0.16 -10.88
C ASP A 227 10.16 -0.93 -11.76
N ILE A 228 11.39 -0.41 -11.92
CA ILE A 228 12.44 -1.08 -12.67
C ILE A 228 12.86 -2.38 -11.96
N PHE A 229 12.99 -2.37 -10.63
CA PHE A 229 13.33 -3.58 -9.88
C PHE A 229 12.23 -4.64 -10.00
N GLU A 230 10.98 -4.28 -9.78
CA GLU A 230 9.85 -5.19 -9.92
C GLU A 230 9.75 -5.73 -11.35
N SER A 231 9.76 -4.84 -12.33
CA SER A 231 9.54 -5.22 -13.73
C SER A 231 10.72 -5.94 -14.38
N CYS A 232 11.97 -5.59 -14.05
CA CYS A 232 13.15 -6.13 -14.73
C CYS A 232 13.91 -7.18 -13.93
N CYS A 233 13.83 -7.14 -12.58
CA CYS A 233 14.61 -8.02 -11.71
C CYS A 233 13.76 -9.10 -11.04
N ALA A 234 12.52 -8.78 -10.60
CA ALA A 234 11.65 -9.72 -9.91
C ALA A 234 10.87 -10.63 -10.89
N GLU A 235 10.41 -10.11 -12.04
CA GLU A 235 9.68 -10.89 -13.04
C GLU A 235 10.63 -11.73 -13.92
N TYR A 236 10.73 -13.03 -13.66
CA TYR A 236 11.57 -13.94 -14.44
C TYR A 236 11.18 -14.02 -15.93
N GLN A 237 9.92 -13.74 -16.27
CA GLN A 237 9.42 -13.77 -17.65
C GLN A 237 10.15 -12.78 -18.56
N ARG A 238 10.57 -11.63 -18.02
CA ARG A 238 11.34 -10.62 -18.75
C ARG A 238 12.83 -10.94 -18.83
N GLY A 239 13.29 -11.90 -18.06
CA GLY A 239 14.70 -12.30 -18.01
C GLY A 239 15.25 -12.83 -19.34
N LYS A 240 14.41 -13.45 -20.19
CA LYS A 240 14.78 -13.90 -21.54
C LYS A 240 15.09 -12.72 -22.47
N ASP A 241 14.22 -11.69 -22.46
CA ASP A 241 14.35 -10.54 -23.35
C ASP A 241 15.56 -9.68 -22.96
N LEU A 242 15.80 -9.49 -21.65
CA LEU A 242 17.02 -8.84 -21.14
C LEU A 242 18.30 -9.49 -21.67
N ARG A 243 18.33 -10.85 -21.76
CA ARG A 243 19.48 -11.60 -22.23
C ARG A 243 19.60 -11.59 -23.75
N MET A 244 18.49 -11.87 -24.44
CA MET A 244 18.48 -11.96 -25.91
C MET A 244 18.84 -10.63 -26.59
N PHE A 245 18.39 -9.51 -26.03
CA PHE A 245 18.68 -8.17 -26.55
C PHE A 245 19.87 -7.49 -25.86
N CYS A 246 20.60 -8.20 -24.98
CA CYS A 246 21.73 -7.64 -24.21
C CYS A 246 21.38 -6.31 -23.50
N ALA A 247 20.13 -6.20 -23.01
CA ALA A 247 19.57 -4.95 -22.50
C ALA A 247 20.03 -4.61 -21.05
N GLN A 248 20.86 -5.46 -20.41
CA GLN A 248 21.36 -5.24 -19.05
C GLN A 248 22.12 -3.89 -18.93
N GLY A 249 22.89 -3.51 -19.96
CA GLY A 249 23.61 -2.24 -19.99
C GLY A 249 22.68 -1.03 -19.97
N MET A 250 21.58 -1.09 -20.69
CA MET A 250 20.53 -0.06 -20.72
C MET A 250 19.86 0.09 -19.35
N VAL A 251 19.39 -1.01 -18.76
CA VAL A 251 18.74 -1.01 -17.45
C VAL A 251 19.69 -0.49 -16.38
N ARG A 252 20.95 -0.97 -16.38
CA ARG A 252 21.99 -0.51 -15.44
C ARG A 252 22.26 1.00 -15.57
N SER A 253 22.42 1.51 -16.79
CA SER A 253 22.70 2.93 -17.00
C SER A 253 21.53 3.80 -16.50
N HIS A 254 20.30 3.37 -16.72
CA HIS A 254 19.11 4.07 -16.25
C HIS A 254 19.01 4.07 -14.73
N LEU A 255 19.24 2.92 -14.07
CA LEU A 255 19.29 2.83 -12.62
C LEU A 255 20.39 3.71 -12.02
N LEU A 256 21.60 3.70 -12.61
CA LEU A 256 22.70 4.55 -12.14
C LEU A 256 22.36 6.04 -12.25
N MET A 257 21.71 6.47 -13.32
CA MET A 257 21.23 7.85 -13.48
C MET A 257 20.21 8.22 -12.39
N LEU A 258 19.25 7.33 -12.07
CA LEU A 258 18.27 7.56 -11.02
C LEU A 258 18.94 7.60 -9.64
N PHE A 259 19.86 6.68 -9.34
CA PHE A 259 20.61 6.68 -8.09
C PHE A 259 21.46 7.94 -7.91
N ASP A 260 22.11 8.43 -8.98
CA ASP A 260 22.88 9.68 -8.93
C ASP A 260 21.96 10.88 -8.65
N LYS A 261 20.79 10.93 -9.30
CA LYS A 261 19.78 11.95 -9.02
C LYS A 261 19.30 11.89 -7.56
N LEU A 262 18.96 10.71 -7.05
CA LEU A 262 18.55 10.51 -5.66
C LEU A 262 19.66 10.91 -4.68
N ALA A 263 20.91 10.48 -4.93
CA ALA A 263 22.07 10.82 -4.13
C ALA A 263 22.33 12.33 -4.11
N THR A 264 22.17 13.02 -5.24
CA THR A 264 22.36 14.47 -5.35
C THR A 264 21.31 15.24 -4.55
N LEU A 265 20.02 14.84 -4.66
CA LEU A 265 18.92 15.42 -3.88
C LEU A 265 19.17 15.24 -2.38
N GLN A 266 19.45 14.00 -1.96
CA GLN A 266 19.73 13.66 -0.57
C GLN A 266 20.98 14.40 -0.01
N THR A 267 22.05 14.45 -0.80
CA THR A 267 23.30 15.14 -0.40
C THR A 267 23.06 16.63 -0.19
N THR A 268 22.27 17.26 -1.05
CA THR A 268 21.94 18.69 -0.94
C THR A 268 21.13 18.97 0.32
N ALA A 269 20.11 18.16 0.61
CA ALA A 269 19.33 18.26 1.84
C ALA A 269 20.20 18.05 3.09
N GLN A 270 21.09 17.04 3.08
CA GLN A 270 22.00 16.76 4.19
C GLN A 270 23.02 17.88 4.45
N LYS A 271 23.55 18.52 3.38
CA LYS A 271 24.44 19.69 3.54
C LYS A 271 23.73 20.84 4.27
N TYR A 272 22.46 21.08 3.96
CA TYR A 272 21.67 22.09 4.62
C TYR A 272 21.35 21.70 6.06
N ALA A 273 20.90 20.46 6.28
CA ALA A 273 20.60 19.92 7.60
C ALA A 273 21.83 20.00 8.53
N LYS A 274 23.02 19.67 8.02
CA LYS A 274 24.29 19.77 8.77
C LYS A 274 24.55 21.16 9.31
N LYS A 275 24.29 22.24 8.54
CA LYS A 275 24.45 23.61 9.00
C LYS A 275 23.49 23.94 10.16
N MET A 276 22.25 23.51 10.06
CA MET A 276 21.22 23.75 11.08
C MET A 276 21.51 22.95 12.35
N ILE A 277 21.94 21.70 12.21
CA ILE A 277 22.35 20.83 13.33
C ILE A 277 23.55 21.47 14.06
N LEU A 278 24.52 22.05 13.33
CA LEU A 278 25.66 22.73 13.94
C LEU A 278 25.24 23.93 14.81
N VAL A 279 24.29 24.75 14.32
CA VAL A 279 23.74 25.87 15.10
C VAL A 279 23.08 25.39 16.40
N SER A 280 22.22 24.35 16.27
CA SER A 280 21.56 23.72 17.42
C SER A 280 22.58 23.14 18.40
N PHE A 281 23.60 22.42 17.91
CA PHE A 281 24.67 21.83 18.73
C PHE A 281 25.44 22.88 19.49
N ILE A 282 25.90 23.95 18.83
CA ILE A 282 26.65 25.03 19.49
C ILE A 282 25.80 25.70 20.57
N SER A 283 24.53 26.02 20.28
CA SER A 283 23.63 26.65 21.26
C SER A 283 23.41 25.77 22.49
N THR A 284 23.19 24.46 22.28
CA THR A 284 22.99 23.50 23.37
C THR A 284 24.26 23.32 24.21
N ARG A 285 25.43 23.21 23.59
CA ARG A 285 26.72 23.07 24.30
C ARG A 285 27.11 24.33 25.04
N ALA A 286 26.81 25.50 24.50
CA ALA A 286 27.01 26.77 25.21
C ALA A 286 26.14 26.86 26.48
N PHE A 287 24.89 26.43 26.39
CA PHE A 287 23.99 26.36 27.55
C PHE A 287 24.47 25.32 28.58
N HIS A 288 24.93 24.13 28.15
CA HIS A 288 25.50 23.14 29.07
C HIS A 288 26.76 23.67 29.77
N LEU A 289 27.66 24.34 29.03
CA LEU A 289 28.84 24.97 29.63
C LEU A 289 28.44 26.00 30.70
N PHE A 290 27.50 26.88 30.41
CA PHE A 290 26.92 27.81 31.38
C PHE A 290 26.38 27.08 32.61
N THR A 291 25.64 25.99 32.41
CA THR A 291 25.07 25.16 33.48
C THR A 291 26.18 24.58 34.38
N TYR A 292 27.23 23.99 33.78
CA TYR A 292 28.36 23.46 34.57
C TYR A 292 29.05 24.51 35.38
N ILE A 293 29.28 25.70 34.82
CA ILE A 293 29.86 26.82 35.53
C ILE A 293 28.93 27.27 36.66
N PHE A 294 27.64 27.44 36.39
CA PHE A 294 26.67 27.93 37.37
C PHE A 294 26.48 26.95 38.55
N VAL A 295 26.32 25.65 38.26
CA VAL A 295 26.19 24.58 39.26
C VAL A 295 27.50 24.44 40.04
N GLY A 296 28.66 24.49 39.35
CA GLY A 296 29.97 24.40 39.97
C GLY A 296 30.25 25.56 40.94
N LEU A 297 29.91 26.81 40.57
CA LEU A 297 30.03 27.98 41.46
C LEU A 297 29.13 27.82 42.69
N LYS A 298 27.88 27.39 42.56
CA LYS A 298 27.00 27.12 43.71
C LYS A 298 27.59 26.06 44.66
N ALA A 299 28.21 25.00 44.12
CA ALA A 299 28.88 23.97 44.90
C ALA A 299 30.13 24.54 45.65
N LEU A 300 30.96 25.33 44.97
CA LEU A 300 32.14 25.97 45.56
C LEU A 300 31.79 26.91 46.70
N TYR A 301 30.67 27.63 46.64
CA TYR A 301 30.15 28.49 47.70
C TYR A 301 29.29 27.74 48.74
N GLY A 302 29.43 26.40 48.83
CA GLY A 302 28.89 25.58 49.90
C GLY A 302 27.38 25.33 49.86
N ALA A 303 26.71 25.52 48.73
CA ALA A 303 25.28 25.22 48.61
C ALA A 303 25.00 23.71 48.72
N PHE A 304 25.93 22.88 48.27
CA PHE A 304 25.80 21.41 48.25
C PHE A 304 27.14 20.73 47.96
N GLY A 305 27.26 19.43 48.24
CA GLY A 305 28.48 18.64 48.05
C GLY A 305 28.75 18.22 46.61
N ALA A 306 29.93 17.63 46.35
CA ALA A 306 30.40 17.24 45.02
C ALA A 306 29.50 16.23 44.31
N GLY A 307 28.87 15.29 45.02
CA GLY A 307 27.94 14.36 44.43
C GLY A 307 26.66 15.03 43.88
N SER A 308 26.17 16.05 44.58
CA SER A 308 25.02 16.83 44.13
C SER A 308 25.31 17.63 42.85
N LEU A 309 26.61 17.95 42.57
CA LEU A 309 27.00 18.55 41.30
C LEU A 309 26.65 17.65 40.11
N LEU A 310 26.95 16.34 40.20
CA LEU A 310 26.54 15.37 39.17
C LEU A 310 25.00 15.25 39.05
N LYS A 311 24.32 15.24 40.20
CA LYS A 311 22.85 15.21 40.25
C LYS A 311 22.26 16.37 39.44
N TYR A 312 22.62 17.62 39.75
CA TYR A 312 22.01 18.80 39.15
C TYR A 312 22.44 19.03 37.70
N THR A 313 23.70 18.77 37.33
CA THR A 313 24.15 18.87 35.92
C THR A 313 23.46 17.80 35.04
N GLY A 314 23.39 16.57 35.51
CA GLY A 314 22.71 15.48 34.80
C GLY A 314 21.21 15.73 34.58
N MET A 315 20.54 16.35 35.58
CA MET A 315 19.11 16.70 35.47
C MET A 315 18.83 17.77 34.42
N VAL A 316 19.66 18.82 34.39
CA VAL A 316 19.54 19.90 33.39
C VAL A 316 19.81 19.34 31.99
N GLU A 317 20.77 18.42 31.87
CA GLU A 317 21.04 17.73 30.60
C GLU A 317 19.83 16.89 30.16
N GLN A 318 19.23 16.11 31.06
CA GLN A 318 18.03 15.33 30.75
C GLN A 318 16.83 16.21 30.36
N MET A 319 16.63 17.34 31.04
CA MET A 319 15.59 18.31 30.69
C MET A 319 15.80 18.87 29.28
N SER A 320 17.04 19.26 28.94
CA SER A 320 17.38 19.76 27.60
C SER A 320 17.15 18.69 26.53
N ASN A 321 17.57 17.44 26.77
CA ASN A 321 17.38 16.31 25.88
C ASN A 321 15.89 15.97 25.73
N GLY A 322 15.12 16.01 26.82
CA GLY A 322 13.67 15.79 26.80
C GLY A 322 12.95 16.79 25.90
N ILE A 323 13.24 18.09 26.04
CA ILE A 323 12.65 19.11 25.14
C ILE A 323 13.06 18.88 23.69
N GLY A 324 14.32 18.55 23.42
CA GLY A 324 14.81 18.25 22.08
C GLY A 324 14.05 17.06 21.44
N ARG A 325 13.87 15.96 22.21
CA ARG A 325 13.10 14.79 21.77
C ARG A 325 11.63 15.13 21.51
N MET A 326 11.00 15.87 22.41
CA MET A 326 9.62 16.31 22.25
C MET A 326 9.40 17.12 20.96
N CYS A 327 10.27 18.11 20.72
CA CYS A 327 10.20 18.93 19.50
C CYS A 327 10.39 18.09 18.23
N ASN A 328 11.34 17.13 18.26
CA ASN A 328 11.56 16.22 17.14
C ASN A 328 10.36 15.30 16.90
N ALA A 329 9.81 14.71 17.95
CA ALA A 329 8.67 13.81 17.83
C ALA A 329 7.40 14.52 17.33
N ILE A 330 7.11 15.73 17.83
CA ILE A 330 6.01 16.57 17.33
C ILE A 330 6.22 16.86 15.83
N ARG A 331 7.43 17.21 15.41
CA ARG A 331 7.76 17.43 14.01
C ARG A 331 7.51 16.17 13.17
N GLU A 332 7.96 15.01 13.64
CA GLU A 332 7.76 13.73 12.94
C GLU A 332 6.27 13.40 12.82
N VAL A 333 5.44 13.68 13.82
CA VAL A 333 3.99 13.57 13.72
C VAL A 333 3.44 14.43 12.57
N TRP A 334 3.86 15.71 12.47
CA TRP A 334 3.43 16.59 11.40
C TRP A 334 3.84 16.12 10.01
N GLN A 335 5.03 15.54 9.86
CA GLN A 335 5.46 14.93 8.59
C GLN A 335 4.64 13.69 8.26
N ASN A 336 4.35 12.88 9.27
CA ASN A 336 3.66 11.62 9.11
C ASN A 336 2.16 11.78 8.80
N ILE A 337 1.58 12.95 9.07
CA ILE A 337 0.15 13.23 8.79
C ILE A 337 -0.19 13.00 7.32
N HIS A 338 0.69 13.35 6.38
CA HIS A 338 0.43 13.16 4.94
C HIS A 338 0.26 11.68 4.59
N TYR A 339 1.07 10.79 5.15
CA TYR A 339 0.95 9.35 4.96
C TYR A 339 -0.33 8.79 5.59
N ILE A 340 -0.73 9.33 6.76
CA ILE A 340 -2.00 8.96 7.41
C ILE A 340 -3.18 9.44 6.57
N ASP A 341 -3.12 10.65 6.03
CA ASP A 341 -4.14 11.21 5.14
C ASP A 341 -4.26 10.38 3.86
N ASP A 342 -3.15 9.97 3.25
CA ASP A 342 -3.13 9.14 2.05
C ASP A 342 -3.72 7.75 2.30
N TYR A 343 -3.43 7.14 3.45
CA TYR A 343 -4.04 5.88 3.85
C TYR A 343 -5.56 6.00 3.98
N PHE A 344 -6.05 7.02 4.69
CA PHE A 344 -7.50 7.19 4.84
C PHE A 344 -8.17 7.65 3.57
N ALA A 345 -7.51 8.48 2.77
CA ALA A 345 -8.00 8.86 1.44
C ALA A 345 -8.20 7.64 0.53
N TYR A 346 -7.28 6.66 0.61
CA TYR A 346 -7.41 5.39 -0.10
C TYR A 346 -8.58 4.55 0.46
N GLN A 347 -8.70 4.45 1.79
CA GLN A 347 -9.79 3.72 2.43
C GLN A 347 -11.19 4.32 2.15
N ASP A 348 -11.25 5.64 1.99
CA ASP A 348 -12.49 6.39 1.78
C ASP A 348 -12.85 6.57 0.29
N LEU A 349 -12.08 5.98 -0.64
CA LEU A 349 -12.42 6.02 -2.06
C LEU A 349 -13.81 5.42 -2.28
N GLU A 350 -14.67 6.19 -2.92
CA GLU A 350 -15.99 5.72 -3.34
C GLU A 350 -15.89 5.06 -4.72
N ASN A 351 -16.70 4.05 -4.94
CA ASN A 351 -16.83 3.42 -6.24
C ASN A 351 -17.42 4.43 -7.24
N ARG A 352 -16.91 4.46 -8.46
CA ARG A 352 -17.40 5.33 -9.54
C ARG A 352 -18.68 4.79 -10.14
N THR A 353 -18.80 3.46 -10.19
CA THR A 353 -20.02 2.79 -10.65
C THR A 353 -21.12 2.91 -9.62
N SER A 354 -22.28 3.43 -10.05
CA SER A 354 -23.46 3.50 -9.18
C SER A 354 -23.95 2.09 -8.83
N THR A 355 -24.21 1.84 -7.55
CA THR A 355 -24.86 0.59 -7.12
C THR A 355 -26.37 0.72 -7.27
N GLY A 356 -26.95 0.09 -8.28
CA GLY A 356 -28.39 -0.06 -8.42
C GLY A 356 -28.97 -0.93 -7.31
N THR A 357 -30.26 -0.82 -7.09
CA THR A 357 -30.98 -1.58 -6.04
C THR A 357 -31.88 -2.68 -6.58
N LYS A 358 -32.13 -2.70 -7.89
CA LYS A 358 -33.07 -3.61 -8.55
C LYS A 358 -32.43 -5.02 -8.63
N PRO A 359 -33.04 -6.07 -8.07
CA PRO A 359 -32.53 -7.42 -8.21
C PRO A 359 -32.80 -7.97 -9.61
N ILE A 360 -31.96 -8.88 -10.09
CA ILE A 360 -32.23 -9.66 -11.28
C ILE A 360 -33.10 -10.86 -10.89
N THR A 361 -34.31 -10.91 -11.44
CA THR A 361 -35.28 -11.98 -11.16
C THR A 361 -35.08 -13.16 -12.11
N LYS A 362 -35.63 -14.33 -11.75
CA LYS A 362 -35.59 -15.53 -12.61
C LYS A 362 -36.24 -15.29 -13.97
N ASP A 363 -37.27 -14.44 -14.03
CA ASP A 363 -37.95 -14.11 -15.30
C ASP A 363 -37.03 -13.39 -16.27
N ILE A 364 -36.19 -12.48 -15.76
CA ILE A 364 -35.16 -11.79 -16.56
C ILE A 364 -34.08 -12.76 -17.04
N LEU A 365 -33.72 -13.77 -16.24
CA LEU A 365 -32.77 -14.81 -16.66
C LEU A 365 -33.33 -15.72 -17.73
N ASN A 366 -34.65 -15.93 -17.75
CA ASN A 366 -35.33 -16.80 -18.70
C ASN A 366 -35.65 -16.12 -20.04
N ASP A 367 -35.83 -14.81 -20.06
CA ASP A 367 -36.07 -14.05 -21.29
C ASP A 367 -35.42 -12.66 -21.16
N TYR A 368 -34.42 -12.37 -22.00
CA TYR A 368 -33.63 -11.16 -21.92
C TYR A 368 -33.24 -10.62 -23.29
N VAL A 369 -33.16 -9.29 -23.32
CA VAL A 369 -32.67 -8.52 -24.47
C VAL A 369 -31.78 -7.38 -23.95
N PHE A 370 -30.55 -7.35 -24.44
CA PHE A 370 -29.69 -6.19 -24.22
C PHE A 370 -29.81 -5.22 -25.40
N GLU A 371 -29.86 -3.94 -25.10
CA GLU A 371 -29.99 -2.90 -26.12
C GLU A 371 -29.00 -1.77 -25.82
N PHE A 372 -28.14 -1.48 -26.80
CA PHE A 372 -27.24 -0.34 -26.79
C PHE A 372 -27.89 0.80 -27.57
N ARG A 373 -28.04 1.98 -26.95
CA ARG A 373 -28.62 3.19 -27.57
C ARG A 373 -27.62 4.33 -27.52
N ASN A 374 -27.08 4.68 -28.68
CA ASN A 374 -26.16 5.82 -28.88
C ASN A 374 -24.97 5.80 -27.93
N VAL A 375 -24.42 4.62 -27.64
CA VAL A 375 -23.36 4.45 -26.64
C VAL A 375 -22.02 4.95 -27.16
N THR A 376 -21.46 5.93 -26.45
CA THR A 376 -20.10 6.47 -26.66
C THR A 376 -19.29 6.28 -25.40
N PHE A 377 -18.03 5.85 -25.57
CA PHE A 377 -17.14 5.58 -24.45
C PHE A 377 -15.68 5.98 -24.73
N THR A 378 -15.08 6.66 -23.76
CA THR A 378 -13.67 7.06 -23.75
C THR A 378 -13.01 6.55 -22.47
N TYR A 379 -11.86 5.87 -22.57
CA TYR A 379 -11.13 5.42 -21.36
C TYR A 379 -10.64 6.62 -20.54
N PRO A 380 -10.62 6.51 -19.19
CA PRO A 380 -10.03 7.53 -18.35
C PRO A 380 -8.58 7.84 -18.75
N GLY A 381 -8.27 9.13 -18.89
CA GLY A 381 -6.93 9.59 -19.29
C GLY A 381 -6.64 9.60 -20.79
N THR A 382 -7.60 9.24 -21.64
CA THR A 382 -7.50 9.38 -23.11
C THR A 382 -8.44 10.46 -23.61
N GLU A 383 -8.11 11.09 -24.77
CA GLU A 383 -8.94 12.12 -25.39
C GLU A 383 -9.80 11.56 -26.53
N THR A 384 -9.42 10.41 -27.09
CA THR A 384 -10.10 9.81 -28.24
C THR A 384 -11.12 8.76 -27.80
N PRO A 385 -12.37 8.82 -28.27
CA PRO A 385 -13.37 7.79 -27.98
C PRO A 385 -12.93 6.42 -28.49
N SER A 386 -13.08 5.40 -27.65
CA SER A 386 -12.85 3.99 -28.01
C SER A 386 -14.08 3.35 -28.65
N LEU A 387 -15.28 3.86 -28.32
CA LEU A 387 -16.52 3.53 -28.99
C LEU A 387 -17.32 4.81 -29.24
N THR A 388 -17.97 4.90 -30.41
CA THR A 388 -18.75 6.07 -30.82
C THR A 388 -20.09 5.65 -31.39
N ASN A 389 -21.17 6.14 -30.77
CA ASN A 389 -22.55 5.99 -31.24
C ASN A 389 -22.94 4.54 -31.58
N ILE A 390 -22.65 3.61 -30.67
CA ILE A 390 -23.00 2.20 -30.85
C ILE A 390 -24.51 2.02 -30.62
N ASN A 391 -25.16 1.40 -31.63
CA ASN A 391 -26.57 1.05 -31.58
C ASN A 391 -26.72 -0.43 -32.01
N CYS A 392 -27.14 -1.31 -31.10
CA CYS A 392 -27.37 -2.71 -31.38
C CYS A 392 -28.27 -3.36 -30.33
N VAL A 393 -28.84 -4.49 -30.71
CA VAL A 393 -29.69 -5.33 -29.85
C VAL A 393 -29.09 -6.74 -29.82
N LEU A 394 -28.95 -7.32 -28.64
CA LEU A 394 -28.50 -8.70 -28.42
C LEU A 394 -29.63 -9.47 -27.76
N LYS A 395 -30.02 -10.56 -28.39
CA LYS A 395 -31.18 -11.38 -27.94
C LYS A 395 -30.71 -12.65 -27.23
N LYS A 396 -31.59 -13.19 -26.40
CA LYS A 396 -31.44 -14.54 -25.85
C LYS A 396 -31.23 -15.56 -26.99
N GLU A 397 -30.42 -16.58 -26.71
CA GLU A 397 -30.13 -17.68 -27.67
C GLU A 397 -29.43 -17.21 -28.96
N GLU A 398 -29.17 -15.92 -29.13
CA GLU A 398 -28.43 -15.41 -30.26
C GLU A 398 -26.91 -15.55 -30.05
N LYS A 399 -26.26 -16.25 -31.00
CA LYS A 399 -24.81 -16.32 -31.08
C LYS A 399 -24.30 -15.23 -32.00
N VAL A 400 -23.58 -14.25 -31.45
CA VAL A 400 -23.06 -13.09 -32.18
C VAL A 400 -21.55 -13.17 -32.29
N ALA A 401 -21.01 -13.09 -33.51
CA ALA A 401 -19.58 -12.90 -33.70
C ALA A 401 -19.25 -11.40 -33.76
N ILE A 402 -18.23 -10.96 -33.04
CA ILE A 402 -17.68 -9.60 -33.15
C ILE A 402 -16.33 -9.68 -33.86
N VAL A 403 -16.23 -9.01 -35.00
CA VAL A 403 -15.02 -9.00 -35.81
C VAL A 403 -14.55 -7.58 -36.10
N GLY A 404 -13.25 -7.40 -36.41
CA GLY A 404 -12.65 -6.13 -36.71
C GLY A 404 -11.15 -6.15 -36.46
N ARG A 405 -10.44 -5.12 -36.90
CA ARG A 405 -8.99 -4.97 -36.67
C ARG A 405 -8.66 -4.78 -35.20
N ASN A 406 -7.39 -4.98 -34.83
CA ASN A 406 -6.94 -4.65 -33.47
C ASN A 406 -7.18 -3.17 -33.18
N GLY A 407 -7.67 -2.85 -31.96
CA GLY A 407 -8.03 -1.48 -31.59
C GLY A 407 -9.36 -0.96 -32.14
N SER A 408 -10.18 -1.80 -32.80
CA SER A 408 -11.49 -1.36 -33.35
C SER A 408 -12.60 -1.21 -32.29
N GLY A 409 -12.35 -1.51 -31.00
CA GLY A 409 -13.33 -1.36 -29.91
C GLY A 409 -14.02 -2.65 -29.45
N LYS A 410 -13.67 -3.84 -29.97
CA LYS A 410 -14.31 -5.13 -29.64
C LYS A 410 -14.30 -5.46 -28.14
N THR A 411 -13.12 -5.45 -27.53
CA THR A 411 -12.97 -5.74 -26.09
C THR A 411 -13.60 -4.62 -25.23
N THR A 412 -13.58 -3.37 -25.70
CA THR A 412 -14.26 -2.25 -25.04
C THR A 412 -15.78 -2.45 -25.00
N PHE A 413 -16.38 -2.93 -26.11
CA PHE A 413 -17.80 -3.25 -26.18
C PHE A 413 -18.19 -4.31 -25.13
N ILE A 414 -17.40 -5.37 -24.99
CA ILE A 414 -17.62 -6.40 -23.96
C ILE A 414 -17.47 -5.84 -22.54
N LYS A 415 -16.45 -5.04 -22.30
CA LYS A 415 -16.23 -4.41 -20.97
C LYS A 415 -17.42 -3.54 -20.57
N LEU A 416 -18.04 -2.82 -21.50
CA LEU A 416 -19.28 -2.07 -21.25
C LEU A 416 -20.48 -2.99 -21.03
N LEU A 417 -20.63 -4.05 -21.84
CA LEU A 417 -21.71 -5.02 -21.67
C LEU A 417 -21.62 -5.70 -20.28
N CYS A 418 -20.41 -6.07 -19.84
CA CYS A 418 -20.18 -6.62 -18.49
C CYS A 418 -20.24 -5.55 -17.38
N ARG A 419 -20.48 -4.29 -17.74
CA ARG A 419 -20.48 -3.16 -16.79
C ARG A 419 -19.20 -3.04 -15.95
N LEU A 420 -18.05 -3.37 -16.55
CA LEU A 420 -16.74 -3.05 -15.97
C LEU A 420 -16.43 -1.55 -16.07
N TYR A 421 -17.11 -0.86 -16.98
CA TYR A 421 -17.17 0.58 -17.16
C TYR A 421 -18.60 1.00 -17.46
N ASP A 422 -18.98 2.21 -17.07
CA ASP A 422 -20.24 2.84 -17.49
C ASP A 422 -19.98 3.79 -18.68
N PRO A 423 -20.86 3.85 -19.69
CA PRO A 423 -20.69 4.74 -20.84
C PRO A 423 -20.86 6.21 -20.41
N GLN A 424 -20.12 7.13 -21.07
CA GLN A 424 -20.27 8.58 -20.84
C GLN A 424 -21.51 9.14 -21.55
N GLU A 425 -21.84 8.61 -22.74
CA GLU A 425 -23.03 9.00 -23.49
C GLU A 425 -23.81 7.75 -23.92
N GLY A 426 -25.12 7.92 -24.05
CA GLY A 426 -26.02 6.82 -24.33
C GLY A 426 -26.34 5.95 -23.13
N ILE A 427 -27.05 4.86 -23.37
CA ILE A 427 -27.50 3.92 -22.35
C ILE A 427 -27.41 2.48 -22.85
N ILE A 428 -27.18 1.56 -21.91
CA ILE A 428 -27.28 0.12 -22.15
C ILE A 428 -28.45 -0.39 -21.31
N LEU A 429 -29.38 -1.06 -21.98
CA LEU A 429 -30.62 -1.53 -21.35
C LEU A 429 -30.61 -3.05 -21.29
N LEU A 430 -31.16 -3.61 -20.22
CA LEU A 430 -31.59 -5.01 -20.09
C LEU A 430 -33.11 -5.03 -19.90
N ASN A 431 -33.83 -5.58 -20.87
CA ASN A 431 -35.29 -5.59 -20.92
C ASN A 431 -35.92 -4.19 -20.72
N GLY A 432 -35.33 -3.17 -21.39
CA GLY A 432 -35.81 -1.79 -21.32
C GLY A 432 -35.43 -1.03 -20.04
N THR A 433 -34.78 -1.66 -19.07
CA THR A 433 -34.24 -1.03 -17.84
C THR A 433 -32.75 -0.79 -17.99
N ASP A 434 -32.28 0.40 -17.60
CA ASP A 434 -30.84 0.72 -17.60
C ASP A 434 -30.07 -0.26 -16.69
N ILE A 435 -28.96 -0.83 -17.22
CA ILE A 435 -28.15 -1.77 -16.46
C ILE A 435 -27.61 -1.20 -15.14
N ARG A 436 -27.50 0.12 -15.04
CA ARG A 436 -27.06 0.84 -13.82
C ARG A 436 -28.06 0.77 -12.67
N GLU A 437 -29.33 0.46 -12.93
CA GLU A 437 -30.37 0.29 -11.92
C GLU A 437 -30.30 -1.06 -11.21
N TYR A 438 -29.69 -2.06 -11.82
CA TYR A 438 -29.56 -3.40 -11.23
C TYR A 438 -28.46 -3.44 -10.16
N ARG A 439 -28.63 -4.33 -9.18
CA ARG A 439 -27.53 -4.65 -8.23
C ARG A 439 -26.34 -5.19 -9.02
N TYR A 440 -25.17 -4.59 -8.80
CA TYR A 440 -23.97 -4.90 -9.55
C TYR A 440 -23.58 -6.39 -9.47
N GLU A 441 -23.61 -6.96 -8.25
CA GLU A 441 -23.30 -8.38 -8.02
C GLU A 441 -24.25 -9.34 -8.75
N ASP A 442 -25.57 -9.03 -8.80
CA ASP A 442 -26.54 -9.84 -9.50
C ASP A 442 -26.35 -9.72 -11.02
N TYR A 443 -26.00 -8.53 -11.50
CA TYR A 443 -25.72 -8.29 -12.92
C TYR A 443 -24.47 -9.06 -13.39
N LEU A 444 -23.40 -9.12 -12.60
CA LEU A 444 -22.20 -9.89 -12.94
C LEU A 444 -22.44 -11.41 -13.00
N LYS A 445 -23.40 -11.93 -12.23
CA LYS A 445 -23.79 -13.35 -12.29
C LYS A 445 -24.44 -13.72 -13.63
N PHE A 446 -24.88 -12.73 -14.40
CA PHE A 446 -25.50 -12.95 -15.71
C PHE A 446 -24.53 -13.48 -16.77
N PHE A 447 -23.22 -13.24 -16.60
CA PHE A 447 -22.21 -13.52 -17.60
C PHE A 447 -21.25 -14.63 -17.19
N SER A 448 -20.96 -15.56 -18.10
CA SER A 448 -19.79 -16.44 -18.08
C SER A 448 -18.77 -15.93 -19.08
N THR A 449 -17.58 -15.53 -18.62
CA THR A 449 -16.62 -14.81 -19.47
C THR A 449 -15.27 -15.53 -19.56
N VAL A 450 -14.70 -15.58 -20.76
CA VAL A 450 -13.28 -15.84 -20.99
C VAL A 450 -12.71 -14.60 -21.66
N PHE A 451 -11.95 -13.79 -20.93
CA PHE A 451 -11.24 -12.62 -21.47
C PHE A 451 -9.92 -13.04 -22.11
N GLN A 452 -9.41 -12.24 -23.03
CA GLN A 452 -8.11 -12.45 -23.68
C GLN A 452 -6.95 -12.42 -22.67
N ASP A 453 -7.03 -11.54 -21.67
CA ASP A 453 -6.06 -11.30 -20.60
C ASP A 453 -6.42 -12.00 -19.27
N PHE A 454 -7.02 -13.20 -19.36
CA PHE A 454 -7.40 -13.96 -18.19
C PHE A 454 -6.22 -14.26 -17.25
N CYS A 455 -6.48 -14.28 -15.94
CA CYS A 455 -5.50 -14.63 -14.92
C CYS A 455 -5.83 -15.97 -14.26
N ILE A 456 -4.78 -16.76 -13.99
CA ILE A 456 -4.84 -17.94 -13.15
C ILE A 456 -4.15 -17.58 -11.81
N PHE A 457 -4.84 -17.83 -10.72
CA PHE A 457 -4.34 -17.51 -9.37
C PHE A 457 -3.37 -18.58 -8.89
N ALA A 458 -2.39 -18.18 -8.05
CA ALA A 458 -1.48 -19.10 -7.36
C ALA A 458 -2.21 -19.80 -6.19
N LEU A 459 -3.24 -20.56 -6.52
CA LEU A 459 -4.13 -21.32 -5.64
C LEU A 459 -4.29 -22.73 -6.21
N GLN A 460 -5.12 -23.57 -5.57
CA GLN A 460 -5.43 -24.90 -6.08
C GLN A 460 -6.16 -24.85 -7.43
N LEU A 461 -5.99 -25.87 -8.27
CA LEU A 461 -6.64 -25.96 -9.56
C LEU A 461 -8.17 -25.91 -9.43
N GLY A 462 -8.74 -26.63 -8.45
CA GLY A 462 -10.18 -26.65 -8.21
C GLY A 462 -10.73 -25.28 -7.83
N GLU A 463 -10.04 -24.55 -6.95
CA GLU A 463 -10.38 -23.18 -6.55
C GLU A 463 -10.32 -22.22 -7.74
N ASN A 464 -9.35 -22.39 -8.64
CA ASN A 464 -9.24 -21.59 -9.86
C ASN A 464 -10.42 -21.79 -10.80
N VAL A 465 -10.98 -22.98 -10.89
CA VAL A 465 -12.15 -23.26 -11.73
C VAL A 465 -13.44 -22.79 -11.06
N ALA A 466 -13.62 -23.13 -9.79
CA ALA A 466 -14.82 -22.76 -9.04
C ALA A 466 -14.90 -21.27 -8.69
N SER A 467 -13.75 -20.61 -8.58
CA SER A 467 -13.62 -19.25 -8.01
C SER A 467 -14.13 -19.14 -6.57
N GLU A 468 -14.17 -20.26 -5.85
CA GLU A 468 -14.59 -20.39 -4.46
C GLU A 468 -13.71 -21.43 -3.76
N SER A 469 -13.52 -21.30 -2.43
CA SER A 469 -12.73 -22.25 -1.63
C SER A 469 -13.52 -23.52 -1.27
N VAL A 470 -14.85 -23.47 -1.33
CA VAL A 470 -15.75 -24.62 -1.11
C VAL A 470 -16.55 -24.85 -2.38
N TYR A 471 -16.36 -25.98 -3.03
CA TYR A 471 -16.97 -26.29 -4.32
C TYR A 471 -17.34 -27.76 -4.44
N ASN A 472 -18.19 -28.08 -5.41
CA ASN A 472 -18.49 -29.46 -5.78
C ASN A 472 -17.38 -29.98 -6.72
N GLU A 473 -16.60 -30.96 -6.24
CA GLU A 473 -15.50 -31.54 -7.03
C GLU A 473 -15.97 -32.18 -8.34
N GLN A 474 -17.13 -32.83 -8.35
CA GLN A 474 -17.63 -33.50 -9.52
C GLN A 474 -17.98 -32.52 -10.64
N ASP A 475 -18.58 -31.38 -10.29
CA ASP A 475 -18.93 -30.33 -11.26
C ASP A 475 -17.64 -29.67 -11.82
N VAL A 476 -16.63 -29.46 -10.97
CA VAL A 476 -15.32 -28.94 -11.40
C VAL A 476 -14.60 -29.92 -12.33
N ILE A 477 -14.64 -31.23 -12.03
CA ILE A 477 -14.07 -32.25 -12.91
C ILE A 477 -14.79 -32.24 -14.25
N CYS A 478 -16.13 -32.20 -14.26
CA CYS A 478 -16.94 -32.13 -15.46
C CYS A 478 -16.57 -30.90 -16.32
N ALA A 479 -16.44 -29.72 -15.70
CA ALA A 479 -16.06 -28.50 -16.40
C ALA A 479 -14.64 -28.60 -17.01
N LEU A 480 -13.67 -29.18 -16.28
CA LEU A 480 -12.32 -29.41 -16.78
C LEU A 480 -12.29 -30.44 -17.94
N GLU A 481 -13.05 -31.53 -17.85
CA GLU A 481 -13.14 -32.51 -18.92
C GLU A 481 -13.75 -31.91 -20.18
N ASN A 482 -14.79 -31.10 -20.02
CA ASN A 482 -15.44 -30.38 -21.14
C ASN A 482 -14.54 -29.32 -21.75
N ALA A 483 -13.67 -28.69 -20.95
CA ALA A 483 -12.63 -27.80 -21.45
C ALA A 483 -11.42 -28.53 -22.09
N GLY A 484 -11.46 -29.85 -22.21
CA GLY A 484 -10.35 -30.63 -22.79
C GLY A 484 -9.12 -30.76 -21.89
N PHE A 485 -9.28 -30.68 -20.56
CA PHE A 485 -8.19 -30.80 -19.57
C PHE A 485 -8.09 -32.21 -18.95
N LYS A 486 -8.91 -33.16 -19.38
CA LYS A 486 -9.03 -34.52 -18.81
C LYS A 486 -7.72 -35.27 -18.65
N GLU A 487 -6.91 -35.35 -19.69
CA GLU A 487 -5.65 -36.10 -19.65
C GLU A 487 -4.63 -35.41 -18.74
N ARG A 488 -4.58 -34.10 -18.76
CA ARG A 488 -3.69 -33.34 -17.87
C ARG A 488 -4.08 -33.49 -16.40
N LEU A 489 -5.38 -33.47 -16.09
CA LEU A 489 -5.91 -33.67 -14.74
C LEU A 489 -5.46 -34.99 -14.10
N LYS A 490 -5.33 -36.06 -14.91
CA LYS A 490 -4.85 -37.37 -14.45
C LYS A 490 -3.36 -37.38 -14.09
N THR A 491 -2.57 -36.49 -14.70
CA THR A 491 -1.11 -36.44 -14.53
C THR A 491 -0.67 -35.45 -13.44
N LEU A 492 -1.60 -34.67 -12.91
CA LEU A 492 -1.31 -33.75 -11.82
C LEU A 492 -1.16 -34.48 -10.48
N PRO A 493 -0.21 -34.09 -9.60
CA PRO A 493 0.08 -34.81 -8.35
C PRO A 493 -1.15 -35.01 -7.48
N ASP A 494 -1.91 -33.96 -7.19
CA ASP A 494 -3.07 -33.97 -6.31
C ASP A 494 -4.37 -33.62 -7.05
N ARG A 495 -4.42 -33.85 -8.37
CA ARG A 495 -5.61 -33.57 -9.21
C ARG A 495 -6.14 -32.14 -8.97
N LEU A 496 -7.36 -31.98 -8.41
CA LEU A 496 -7.99 -30.69 -8.15
C LEU A 496 -7.26 -29.88 -7.06
N HIS A 497 -6.62 -30.54 -6.11
CA HIS A 497 -5.90 -29.89 -5.01
C HIS A 497 -4.45 -29.52 -5.36
N THR A 498 -4.00 -29.80 -6.61
CA THR A 498 -2.68 -29.39 -7.08
C THR A 498 -2.54 -27.89 -7.00
N GLN A 499 -1.51 -27.43 -6.28
CA GLN A 499 -1.13 -26.02 -6.19
C GLN A 499 -0.55 -25.54 -7.52
N LEU A 500 -1.02 -24.39 -7.99
CA LEU A 500 -0.52 -23.78 -9.22
C LEU A 500 0.53 -22.73 -8.90
N TYR A 501 1.58 -22.68 -9.70
CA TYR A 501 2.77 -21.84 -9.57
C TYR A 501 3.67 -22.17 -8.36
N LYS A 502 4.96 -21.93 -8.54
CA LYS A 502 5.99 -22.13 -7.53
C LYS A 502 6.28 -20.90 -6.66
N TYR A 503 5.41 -19.89 -6.69
CA TYR A 503 5.63 -18.66 -5.90
C TYR A 503 5.59 -18.89 -4.39
N PHE A 504 4.72 -19.78 -3.92
CA PHE A 504 4.49 -20.03 -2.50
C PHE A 504 4.74 -21.48 -2.08
N TYR A 505 4.81 -22.41 -3.06
CA TYR A 505 4.91 -23.84 -2.83
C TYR A 505 6.00 -24.44 -3.73
N ASP A 506 6.96 -25.13 -3.14
CA ASP A 506 8.09 -25.73 -3.89
C ASP A 506 7.61 -26.82 -4.87
N ASP A 507 6.50 -27.50 -4.56
CA ASP A 507 5.83 -28.53 -5.34
C ASP A 507 4.76 -27.98 -6.31
N GLY A 508 4.58 -26.66 -6.37
CA GLY A 508 3.63 -26.02 -7.26
C GLY A 508 3.87 -26.35 -8.74
N VAL A 509 2.78 -26.49 -9.50
CA VAL A 509 2.84 -26.89 -10.92
C VAL A 509 2.67 -25.66 -11.81
N GLU A 510 3.57 -25.51 -12.80
CA GLU A 510 3.42 -24.51 -13.86
C GLU A 510 2.59 -25.08 -15.01
N LEU A 511 1.58 -24.34 -15.43
CA LEU A 511 0.75 -24.67 -16.58
C LEU A 511 1.29 -24.00 -17.85
N SER A 512 1.25 -24.70 -18.97
CA SER A 512 1.51 -24.11 -20.29
C SER A 512 0.43 -23.10 -20.67
N GLY A 513 0.67 -22.23 -21.66
CA GLY A 513 -0.31 -21.24 -22.13
C GLY A 513 -1.64 -21.87 -22.54
N GLY A 514 -1.61 -22.98 -23.27
CA GLY A 514 -2.81 -23.71 -23.66
C GLY A 514 -3.55 -24.38 -22.49
N GLU A 515 -2.81 -24.88 -21.48
CA GLU A 515 -3.40 -25.42 -20.24
C GLU A 515 -4.08 -24.33 -19.43
N LYS A 516 -3.44 -23.14 -19.27
CA LYS A 516 -4.04 -21.98 -18.62
C LYS A 516 -5.35 -21.56 -19.30
N GLN A 517 -5.36 -21.57 -20.62
CA GLN A 517 -6.55 -21.23 -21.40
C GLN A 517 -7.69 -22.23 -21.18
N LYS A 518 -7.38 -23.54 -21.14
CA LYS A 518 -8.37 -24.58 -20.82
C LYS A 518 -8.94 -24.42 -19.41
N VAL A 519 -8.14 -24.00 -18.42
CA VAL A 519 -8.63 -23.69 -17.06
C VAL A 519 -9.57 -22.47 -17.09
N ALA A 520 -9.25 -21.41 -17.85
CA ALA A 520 -10.15 -20.27 -18.01
C ALA A 520 -11.48 -20.63 -18.68
N ILE A 521 -11.44 -21.52 -19.66
CA ILE A 521 -12.65 -22.09 -20.29
C ILE A 521 -13.43 -22.92 -19.26
N ALA A 522 -12.78 -23.79 -18.48
CA ALA A 522 -13.43 -24.57 -17.44
C ALA A 522 -14.13 -23.69 -16.39
N ARG A 523 -13.54 -22.56 -16.02
CA ARG A 523 -14.15 -21.54 -15.14
C ARG A 523 -15.45 -20.98 -15.74
N CYS A 524 -15.44 -20.68 -17.03
CA CYS A 524 -16.63 -20.22 -17.75
C CYS A 524 -17.73 -21.30 -17.77
N LEU A 525 -17.37 -22.56 -18.03
CA LEU A 525 -18.28 -23.71 -18.04
C LEU A 525 -18.86 -23.99 -16.65
N TYR A 526 -18.04 -23.93 -15.60
CA TYR A 526 -18.49 -24.16 -14.22
C TYR A 526 -19.48 -23.09 -13.74
N LYS A 527 -19.25 -21.82 -14.09
CA LYS A 527 -20.13 -20.70 -13.72
C LYS A 527 -21.52 -20.83 -14.34
N ASP A 528 -21.65 -21.43 -15.51
CA ASP A 528 -22.89 -21.78 -16.19
C ASP A 528 -23.95 -20.66 -16.30
N ALA A 529 -23.49 -19.42 -16.57
CA ALA A 529 -24.35 -18.24 -16.63
C ALA A 529 -25.22 -18.20 -17.91
N PRO A 530 -26.33 -17.41 -17.90
CA PRO A 530 -27.24 -17.30 -19.05
C PRO A 530 -26.62 -16.73 -20.32
N TYR A 531 -25.56 -15.91 -20.21
CA TYR A 531 -24.88 -15.27 -21.33
C TYR A 531 -23.39 -15.56 -21.33
N ALA A 532 -22.88 -16.15 -22.41
CA ALA A 532 -21.45 -16.47 -22.53
C ALA A 532 -20.71 -15.41 -23.35
N ILE A 533 -19.52 -15.03 -22.90
CA ILE A 533 -18.64 -14.09 -23.60
C ILE A 533 -17.26 -14.71 -23.75
N LEU A 534 -16.79 -14.82 -24.97
CA LEU A 534 -15.60 -15.54 -25.35
C LEU A 534 -14.71 -14.63 -26.18
N ASP A 535 -13.73 -13.99 -25.53
CA ASP A 535 -12.76 -13.10 -26.18
C ASP A 535 -11.48 -13.90 -26.49
N GLU A 536 -11.32 -14.31 -27.74
CA GLU A 536 -10.21 -15.12 -28.25
C GLU A 536 -9.91 -16.38 -27.42
N PRO A 537 -10.90 -17.21 -27.14
CA PRO A 537 -10.79 -18.32 -26.17
C PRO A 537 -9.81 -19.42 -26.60
N THR A 538 -9.24 -19.38 -27.80
CA THR A 538 -8.42 -20.44 -28.40
C THR A 538 -7.06 -19.92 -28.92
N ALA A 539 -6.66 -18.70 -28.60
CA ALA A 539 -5.46 -18.06 -29.16
C ALA A 539 -4.14 -18.84 -28.91
N ALA A 540 -4.04 -19.59 -27.80
CA ALA A 540 -2.87 -20.40 -27.44
C ALA A 540 -3.00 -21.90 -27.77
N LEU A 541 -4.04 -22.31 -28.52
CA LEU A 541 -4.30 -23.70 -28.85
C LEU A 541 -3.90 -24.02 -30.29
N ASP A 542 -3.55 -25.30 -30.51
CA ASP A 542 -3.36 -25.82 -31.86
C ASP A 542 -4.73 -25.97 -32.60
N PRO A 543 -4.73 -26.01 -33.95
CA PRO A 543 -5.98 -26.02 -34.71
C PRO A 543 -6.91 -27.21 -34.42
N VAL A 544 -6.36 -28.37 -34.02
CA VAL A 544 -7.15 -29.56 -33.71
C VAL A 544 -7.85 -29.41 -32.37
N ALA A 545 -7.06 -28.99 -31.34
CA ALA A 545 -7.61 -28.70 -30.02
C ALA A 545 -8.62 -27.53 -30.06
N GLU A 546 -8.40 -26.54 -30.92
CA GLU A 546 -9.33 -25.45 -31.14
C GLU A 546 -10.67 -25.93 -31.67
N ALA A 547 -10.69 -26.75 -32.75
CA ALA A 547 -11.92 -27.29 -33.34
C ALA A 547 -12.73 -28.13 -32.33
N ASP A 548 -12.05 -28.97 -31.56
CA ASP A 548 -12.66 -29.79 -30.51
C ASP A 548 -13.31 -28.94 -29.41
N ILE A 549 -12.59 -27.89 -28.95
CA ILE A 549 -13.11 -26.98 -27.93
C ILE A 549 -14.30 -26.17 -28.46
N TYR A 550 -14.26 -25.64 -29.68
CA TYR A 550 -15.41 -24.95 -30.27
C TYR A 550 -16.62 -25.83 -30.37
N GLN A 551 -16.45 -27.09 -30.75
CA GLN A 551 -17.56 -28.06 -30.83
C GLN A 551 -18.18 -28.28 -29.43
N ARG A 552 -17.39 -28.50 -28.39
CA ARG A 552 -17.87 -28.70 -27.03
C ARG A 552 -18.51 -27.42 -26.45
N MET A 553 -17.91 -26.26 -26.71
CA MET A 553 -18.48 -24.99 -26.30
C MET A 553 -19.82 -24.69 -26.97
N ASN A 554 -19.96 -25.03 -28.24
CA ASN A 554 -21.24 -24.88 -28.94
C ASN A 554 -22.36 -25.72 -28.30
N GLN A 555 -22.05 -26.94 -27.82
CA GLN A 555 -23.01 -27.78 -27.08
C GLN A 555 -23.37 -27.14 -25.72
N PHE A 556 -22.38 -26.58 -25.02
CA PHE A 556 -22.59 -25.91 -23.73
C PHE A 556 -23.44 -24.63 -23.84
N ILE A 557 -23.27 -23.89 -24.94
CA ILE A 557 -23.96 -22.62 -25.19
C ILE A 557 -25.33 -22.83 -25.86
N GLU A 558 -25.74 -24.07 -26.09
CA GLU A 558 -27.06 -24.36 -26.64
C GLU A 558 -28.16 -23.82 -25.71
N GLY A 559 -29.10 -23.05 -26.25
CA GLY A 559 -30.15 -22.38 -25.47
C GLY A 559 -29.72 -21.12 -24.72
N LYS A 560 -28.45 -20.65 -24.87
CA LYS A 560 -27.94 -19.43 -24.27
C LYS A 560 -27.55 -18.38 -25.29
N GLY A 561 -27.55 -17.11 -24.89
CA GLY A 561 -26.93 -16.05 -25.69
C GLY A 561 -25.41 -16.11 -25.61
N ALA A 562 -24.71 -15.79 -26.67
CA ALA A 562 -23.27 -15.78 -26.68
C ALA A 562 -22.65 -14.71 -27.59
N ILE A 563 -21.51 -14.15 -27.13
CA ILE A 563 -20.61 -13.33 -27.96
C ILE A 563 -19.31 -14.08 -28.15
N TYR A 564 -18.89 -14.16 -29.40
CA TYR A 564 -17.56 -14.63 -29.79
C TYR A 564 -16.75 -13.48 -30.39
N ILE A 565 -15.63 -13.13 -29.79
CA ILE A 565 -14.61 -12.37 -30.49
C ILE A 565 -13.55 -13.33 -30.98
N SER A 566 -13.29 -13.31 -32.28
CA SER A 566 -12.25 -14.13 -32.88
C SER A 566 -11.52 -13.35 -33.96
N HIS A 567 -10.20 -13.47 -33.98
CA HIS A 567 -9.39 -13.08 -35.12
C HIS A 567 -9.40 -14.11 -36.25
N ARG A 568 -9.91 -15.31 -35.99
CA ARG A 568 -10.10 -16.38 -37.00
C ARG A 568 -11.54 -16.38 -37.48
N LEU A 569 -11.76 -15.82 -38.67
CA LEU A 569 -13.10 -15.66 -39.23
C LEU A 569 -13.81 -16.99 -39.51
N SER A 570 -13.07 -18.11 -39.59
CA SER A 570 -13.66 -19.47 -39.69
C SER A 570 -14.60 -19.80 -38.52
N SER A 571 -14.35 -19.26 -37.32
CA SER A 571 -15.25 -19.43 -36.17
C SER A 571 -16.56 -18.64 -36.28
N CYS A 572 -16.63 -17.61 -37.14
CA CYS A 572 -17.82 -16.78 -37.34
C CYS A 572 -18.95 -17.53 -38.05
N HIS A 573 -18.61 -18.60 -38.76
CA HIS A 573 -19.61 -19.41 -39.50
C HIS A 573 -20.64 -20.10 -38.59
N PHE A 574 -20.31 -20.30 -37.31
CA PHE A 574 -21.23 -20.91 -36.34
C PHE A 574 -22.16 -19.90 -35.65
N CYS A 575 -22.00 -18.60 -35.94
CA CYS A 575 -22.77 -17.54 -35.31
C CYS A 575 -24.00 -17.16 -36.17
N HIS A 576 -25.10 -16.82 -35.52
CA HIS A 576 -26.33 -16.38 -36.16
C HIS A 576 -26.17 -15.01 -36.84
N ARG A 577 -25.33 -14.16 -36.24
CA ARG A 577 -25.08 -12.80 -36.71
C ARG A 577 -23.62 -12.37 -36.46
N ILE A 578 -23.12 -11.57 -37.36
CA ILE A 578 -21.78 -10.98 -37.28
C ILE A 578 -21.92 -9.46 -37.15
N MET A 579 -21.18 -8.88 -36.23
CA MET A 579 -21.07 -7.46 -36.01
C MET A 579 -19.62 -7.03 -36.31
N VAL A 580 -19.44 -6.08 -37.25
CA VAL A 580 -18.13 -5.65 -37.74
C VAL A 580 -17.81 -4.29 -37.17
N PHE A 581 -16.72 -4.21 -36.41
CA PHE A 581 -16.23 -2.97 -35.79
C PHE A 581 -15.05 -2.38 -36.57
N GLU A 582 -15.09 -1.07 -36.83
CA GLU A 582 -13.98 -0.30 -37.37
C GLU A 582 -13.92 1.06 -36.70
N ASN A 583 -12.75 1.46 -36.20
CA ASN A 583 -12.48 2.75 -35.55
C ASN A 583 -13.51 3.14 -34.47
N GLY A 584 -13.89 2.19 -33.62
CA GLY A 584 -14.85 2.41 -32.54
C GLY A 584 -16.32 2.47 -32.96
N GLN A 585 -16.65 2.13 -34.20
CA GLN A 585 -18.01 2.16 -34.72
C GLN A 585 -18.46 0.77 -35.20
N LEU A 586 -19.75 0.48 -35.09
CA LEU A 586 -20.37 -0.69 -35.68
C LEU A 586 -20.73 -0.35 -37.16
N VAL A 587 -19.93 -0.86 -38.10
CA VAL A 587 -20.04 -0.49 -39.54
C VAL A 587 -20.87 -1.45 -40.35
N GLU A 588 -20.88 -2.75 -40.01
CA GLU A 588 -21.65 -3.77 -40.71
C GLU A 588 -22.27 -4.74 -39.71
N THR A 589 -23.45 -5.24 -40.02
CA THR A 589 -24.12 -6.32 -39.26
C THR A 589 -24.95 -7.18 -40.22
N GLY A 590 -24.85 -8.48 -40.08
CA GLY A 590 -25.59 -9.45 -40.94
C GLY A 590 -25.11 -10.86 -40.72
N THR A 591 -25.64 -11.80 -41.50
CA THR A 591 -25.15 -13.17 -41.55
C THR A 591 -23.85 -13.27 -42.34
N HIS A 592 -23.15 -14.39 -42.23
CA HIS A 592 -21.93 -14.65 -43.01
C HIS A 592 -22.14 -14.47 -44.51
N GLU A 593 -23.23 -15.01 -45.03
CA GLU A 593 -23.55 -14.96 -46.45
C GLU A 593 -23.88 -13.55 -46.92
N GLU A 594 -24.69 -12.81 -46.17
CA GLU A 594 -25.05 -11.44 -46.47
C GLU A 594 -23.82 -10.52 -46.52
N LEU A 595 -22.92 -10.63 -45.53
CA LEU A 595 -21.74 -9.81 -45.44
C LEU A 595 -20.67 -10.14 -46.49
N LEU A 596 -20.60 -11.38 -46.93
CA LEU A 596 -19.76 -11.74 -48.08
C LEU A 596 -20.29 -11.17 -49.38
N ALA A 597 -21.63 -11.15 -49.58
CA ALA A 597 -22.26 -10.61 -50.79
C ALA A 597 -22.12 -9.08 -50.91
N THR A 598 -22.06 -8.34 -49.78
CA THR A 598 -21.99 -6.87 -49.78
C THR A 598 -20.63 -6.32 -50.16
N ALA A 599 -19.57 -7.15 -50.29
CA ALA A 599 -18.19 -6.76 -50.62
C ALA A 599 -17.62 -5.66 -49.70
N GLY A 600 -18.07 -5.57 -48.45
CA GLY A 600 -17.68 -4.59 -47.45
C GLY A 600 -16.38 -4.91 -46.71
N LEU A 601 -16.24 -4.42 -45.48
CA LEU A 601 -15.08 -4.67 -44.63
C LEU A 601 -14.94 -6.15 -44.25
N TYR A 602 -16.07 -6.81 -43.92
CA TYR A 602 -16.09 -8.24 -43.60
C TYR A 602 -15.54 -9.08 -44.75
N HIS A 603 -16.03 -8.84 -45.98
CA HIS A 603 -15.56 -9.53 -47.19
C HIS A 603 -14.03 -9.35 -47.37
N ARG A 604 -13.52 -8.14 -47.21
CA ARG A 604 -12.06 -7.87 -47.30
C ARG A 604 -11.26 -8.64 -46.25
N LEU A 605 -11.74 -8.66 -44.99
CA LEU A 605 -11.10 -9.40 -43.91
C LEU A 605 -11.11 -10.91 -44.15
N TRP A 606 -12.26 -11.44 -44.62
CA TRP A 606 -12.41 -12.85 -44.96
C TRP A 606 -11.44 -13.29 -46.06
N HIS A 607 -11.43 -12.58 -47.19
CA HIS A 607 -10.55 -12.91 -48.32
C HIS A 607 -9.05 -12.73 -47.95
N ALA A 608 -8.71 -11.78 -47.13
CA ALA A 608 -7.35 -11.63 -46.65
C ALA A 608 -6.90 -12.86 -45.85
N GLN A 609 -7.77 -13.44 -45.00
CA GLN A 609 -7.45 -14.67 -44.26
C GLN A 609 -7.49 -15.90 -45.13
N ALA A 610 -8.51 -16.06 -45.99
CA ALA A 610 -8.66 -17.20 -46.88
C ALA A 610 -7.46 -17.37 -47.81
N LYS A 611 -6.85 -16.29 -48.28
CA LYS A 611 -5.66 -16.30 -49.14
C LYS A 611 -4.45 -17.00 -48.51
N TYR A 612 -4.31 -16.96 -47.18
CA TYR A 612 -3.23 -17.66 -46.46
C TYR A 612 -3.49 -19.15 -46.28
N TYR A 613 -4.72 -19.64 -46.44
CA TYR A 613 -5.06 -21.06 -46.34
C TYR A 613 -5.17 -21.75 -47.68
N GLN A 614 -5.16 -21.01 -48.80
CA GLN A 614 -5.24 -21.54 -50.16
C GLN A 614 -3.89 -21.64 -50.87
N SER A 615 -2.84 -21.14 -50.28
CA SER A 615 -1.44 -21.27 -50.68
C SER A 615 -0.77 -22.39 -49.87
#